data_74351d0142618168ff00fa846c8c4aac
#
_entry.id   74351d0142618168ff00fa846c8c4aac
#
_cell.length_a   1.000
_cell.length_b   1.000
_cell.length_c   1.000
_cell.angle_alpha   90.00
_cell.angle_beta   90.00
_cell.angle_gamma   90.00
#
_symmetry.space_group_name_H-M   'P 1'
#
loop_
_entity.id
_entity.type
_entity.pdbx_description
1 polymer ?
#
loop_
_entity_poly.entity_id
_entity_poly.type
_entity_poly.pdbx_seq_one_letter_code
_entity_poly.pdbx_strand_id
1 'polypeptide(L)'
;MKISVLASDLSDNATGRADLLARLLSSRYEVDVVGPQFGEGLWAPSRDGPVAYRSVRAGRDPGFARHVPELLALVDGEILVASKPRPTSFGLGLLARARRRRPLVLDIDDWEVGFFYRSGAWGRVGRALNLANPNGLPWTWLAEKLICRADAITVASRFLERRFGGTLLPHVRDTEAWDPARYDRADARARQGVGASKVVMFLGTPRGHKGVDDLIDAVGLLGPGVVLALVGVDPARSGAPRWSGLSHVRMTGEIPFDDVPRYLVAADVVAVPQRETMDTVGQVPAKLFDAMALARPIVSTSVSMIPEILDGCGLVVEPGDVPALAGAIKRLLDNTEEAAALGQRARERCEARYSFRVARATLFPLLERLTARSR
;
A
#
# COMPACT_ATOMS: atom_id res chain seq x y z
N MET A 1 6.78 4.53 26.53
CA MET A 1 7.30 3.38 25.79
C MET A 1 7.48 3.81 24.34
N LYS A 2 8.66 3.60 23.81
CA LYS A 2 9.00 3.95 22.43
C LYS A 2 8.99 2.71 21.54
N ILE A 3 8.49 2.86 20.31
CA ILE A 3 8.48 1.82 19.28
C ILE A 3 9.27 2.30 18.07
N SER A 4 10.22 1.51 17.59
CA SER A 4 10.86 1.75 16.30
C SER A 4 10.25 0.84 15.24
N VAL A 5 9.63 1.45 14.24
CA VAL A 5 9.15 0.76 13.03
C VAL A 5 10.30 0.70 12.02
N LEU A 6 10.66 -0.50 11.59
CA LEU A 6 11.80 -0.71 10.69
C LEU A 6 11.30 -0.85 9.26
N ALA A 7 11.67 0.08 8.38
CA ALA A 7 11.31 0.08 6.97
C ALA A 7 12.44 -0.48 6.10
N SER A 8 12.09 -1.14 5.02
CA SER A 8 13.09 -1.76 4.12
C SER A 8 13.76 -0.77 3.16
N ASP A 9 13.08 0.30 2.81
CA ASP A 9 13.57 1.43 2.01
C ASP A 9 12.65 2.62 2.27
N LEU A 10 13.20 3.74 2.70
CA LEU A 10 12.46 4.98 2.98
C LEU A 10 12.31 5.88 1.75
N SER A 11 12.93 5.52 0.63
CA SER A 11 12.92 6.32 -0.59
C SER A 11 11.90 5.86 -1.65
N ASP A 12 11.14 4.81 -1.36
CA ASP A 12 10.13 4.29 -2.29
C ASP A 12 8.82 3.91 -1.58
N ASN A 13 7.88 3.35 -2.34
CA ASN A 13 6.56 2.96 -1.86
C ASN A 13 6.55 1.84 -0.80
N ALA A 14 7.68 1.20 -0.50
CA ALA A 14 7.80 0.28 0.63
C ALA A 14 7.63 1.00 1.98
N THR A 15 7.86 2.32 2.01
CA THR A 15 7.60 3.19 3.16
C THR A 15 6.14 3.18 3.58
N GLY A 16 5.20 3.06 2.63
CA GLY A 16 3.77 3.26 2.89
C GLY A 16 3.17 2.35 3.96
N ARG A 17 3.63 1.08 4.08
CA ARG A 17 3.15 0.19 5.14
C ARG A 17 3.78 0.55 6.49
N ALA A 18 5.04 0.92 6.53
CA ALA A 18 5.71 1.37 7.75
C ALA A 18 5.11 2.69 8.27
N ASP A 19 4.81 3.64 7.38
CA ASP A 19 4.09 4.89 7.71
C ASP A 19 2.71 4.61 8.31
N LEU A 20 1.93 3.71 7.68
CA LEU A 20 0.62 3.30 8.21
C LEU A 20 0.72 2.73 9.63
N LEU A 21 1.67 1.83 9.87
CA LEU A 21 1.90 1.24 11.19
C LEU A 21 2.33 2.29 12.21
N ALA A 22 3.21 3.21 11.83
CA ALA A 22 3.64 4.29 12.69
C ALA A 22 2.48 5.22 13.07
N ARG A 23 1.68 5.67 12.11
CA ARG A 23 0.46 6.48 12.36
C ARG A 23 -0.55 5.74 13.27
N LEU A 24 -0.71 4.43 13.07
CA LEU A 24 -1.60 3.61 13.88
C LEU A 24 -1.14 3.57 15.35
N LEU A 25 0.17 3.42 15.56
CA LEU A 25 0.79 3.27 16.88
C LEU A 25 0.97 4.60 17.62
N SER A 26 1.15 5.71 16.89
CA SER A 26 1.43 7.04 17.47
C SER A 26 0.32 7.60 18.35
N SER A 27 -0.90 7.03 18.28
CA SER A 27 -1.99 7.43 19.19
C SER A 27 -1.74 7.04 20.65
N ARG A 28 -0.79 6.14 20.92
CA ARG A 28 -0.53 5.61 22.27
C ARG A 28 0.95 5.54 22.64
N TYR A 29 1.82 5.49 21.66
CA TYR A 29 3.25 5.27 21.83
C TYR A 29 4.05 6.40 21.17
N GLU A 30 5.24 6.65 21.66
CA GLU A 30 6.24 7.39 20.91
C GLU A 30 6.77 6.50 19.78
N VAL A 31 6.71 6.96 18.54
CA VAL A 31 7.02 6.13 17.37
C VAL A 31 7.97 6.86 16.44
N ASP A 32 9.00 6.17 16.00
CA ASP A 32 9.83 6.57 14.87
C ASP A 32 9.86 5.46 13.79
N VAL A 33 10.13 5.87 12.55
CA VAL A 33 10.40 4.95 11.45
C VAL A 33 11.86 5.02 11.10
N VAL A 34 12.55 3.88 11.18
CA VAL A 34 13.99 3.76 10.92
C VAL A 34 14.22 2.89 9.68
N GLY A 35 15.09 3.35 8.78
CA GLY A 35 15.44 2.55 7.60
C GLY A 35 16.48 3.19 6.70
N PRO A 36 17.02 2.43 5.74
CA PRO A 36 17.89 2.98 4.71
C PRO A 36 17.13 3.83 3.70
N GLN A 37 17.81 4.75 3.06
CA GLN A 37 17.39 5.43 1.83
C GLN A 37 18.30 4.99 0.70
N PHE A 38 17.77 4.23 -0.27
CA PHE A 38 18.49 3.80 -1.47
C PHE A 38 18.28 4.75 -2.65
N GLY A 39 17.30 5.63 -2.58
CA GLY A 39 17.00 6.68 -3.56
C GLY A 39 17.24 8.08 -2.98
N GLU A 40 16.73 9.09 -3.69
CA GLU A 40 16.87 10.49 -3.30
C GLU A 40 15.80 10.91 -2.29
N GLY A 41 16.18 10.96 -1.02
CA GLY A 41 15.33 11.48 0.05
C GLY A 41 14.21 10.52 0.48
N LEU A 42 13.32 11.01 1.32
CA LEU A 42 12.14 10.29 1.76
C LEU A 42 11.12 10.19 0.63
N TRP A 43 10.41 9.06 0.57
CA TRP A 43 9.31 8.88 -0.38
C TRP A 43 8.30 10.04 -0.30
N ALA A 44 8.05 10.66 -1.47
CA ALA A 44 7.34 11.94 -1.53
C ALA A 44 5.99 11.96 -0.81
N PRO A 45 5.12 10.93 -0.93
CA PRO A 45 3.84 10.89 -0.23
C PRO A 45 3.92 10.92 1.30
N SER A 46 5.05 10.49 1.90
CA SER A 46 5.23 10.46 3.36
C SER A 46 6.03 11.65 3.91
N ARG A 47 6.56 12.52 3.03
CA ARG A 47 7.53 13.57 3.41
C ARG A 47 6.96 14.57 4.42
N ASP A 48 5.74 15.01 4.20
CA ASP A 48 5.10 16.08 4.96
C ASP A 48 4.14 15.55 6.04
N GLY A 49 4.22 14.24 6.32
CA GLY A 49 3.38 13.57 7.31
C GLY A 49 3.86 13.76 8.76
N PRO A 50 3.04 13.40 9.76
CA PRO A 50 3.34 13.59 11.18
C PRO A 50 4.33 12.57 11.75
N VAL A 51 4.79 11.61 10.95
CA VAL A 51 5.67 10.52 11.39
C VAL A 51 7.13 10.99 11.41
N ALA A 52 7.86 10.68 12.48
CA ALA A 52 9.29 10.93 12.58
C ALA A 52 10.08 9.84 11.83
N TYR A 53 10.89 10.26 10.86
CA TYR A 53 11.76 9.36 10.09
C TYR A 53 13.22 9.56 10.45
N ARG A 54 13.93 8.44 10.66
CA ARG A 54 15.37 8.40 10.93
C ARG A 54 16.03 7.49 9.90
N SER A 55 16.94 8.01 9.11
CA SER A 55 17.44 7.30 7.93
C SER A 55 18.94 7.41 7.78
N VAL A 56 19.50 6.43 7.06
CA VAL A 56 20.88 6.43 6.59
C VAL A 56 20.86 6.33 5.07
N ARG A 57 21.55 7.20 4.37
CA ARG A 57 21.77 7.10 2.94
C ARG A 57 22.69 5.93 2.64
N ALA A 58 22.24 4.98 1.82
CA ALA A 58 22.99 3.78 1.52
C ALA A 58 22.83 3.36 0.04
N GLY A 59 23.88 2.79 -0.54
CA GLY A 59 23.79 2.13 -1.84
C GLY A 59 23.18 0.73 -1.70
N ARG A 60 22.60 0.22 -2.80
CA ARG A 60 22.10 -1.18 -2.89
C ARG A 60 23.22 -2.19 -3.17
N ASP A 61 24.44 -1.74 -3.27
CA ASP A 61 25.63 -2.54 -3.59
C ASP A 61 26.17 -3.29 -2.36
N PRO A 62 27.25 -4.07 -2.50
CA PRO A 62 27.91 -4.77 -1.39
C PRO A 62 28.32 -3.85 -0.23
N GLY A 63 28.43 -2.54 -0.49
CA GLY A 63 28.75 -1.52 0.52
C GLY A 63 27.67 -1.32 1.58
N PHE A 64 26.44 -1.83 1.42
CA PHE A 64 25.36 -1.67 2.40
C PHE A 64 25.76 -2.13 3.82
N ALA A 65 26.50 -3.21 3.93
CA ALA A 65 26.91 -3.76 5.23
C ALA A 65 27.65 -2.74 6.13
N ARG A 66 28.37 -1.79 5.55
CA ARG A 66 29.06 -0.71 6.31
C ARG A 66 28.13 0.26 6.98
N HIS A 67 26.90 0.41 6.48
CA HIS A 67 25.87 1.29 7.03
C HIS A 67 25.02 0.62 8.13
N VAL A 68 25.14 -0.70 8.29
CA VAL A 68 24.38 -1.44 9.32
C VAL A 68 24.67 -0.94 10.74
N PRO A 69 25.93 -0.66 11.17
CA PRO A 69 26.21 -0.12 12.50
C PRO A 69 25.50 1.23 12.75
N GLU A 70 25.50 2.12 11.77
CA GLU A 70 24.85 3.43 11.84
C GLU A 70 23.32 3.28 11.92
N LEU A 71 22.72 2.43 11.07
CA LEU A 71 21.28 2.12 11.15
C LEU A 71 20.90 1.54 12.52
N LEU A 72 21.72 0.62 13.07
CA LEU A 72 21.47 0.04 14.38
C LEU A 72 21.59 1.05 15.52
N ALA A 73 22.41 2.10 15.39
CA ALA A 73 22.50 3.18 16.36
C ALA A 73 21.24 4.05 16.38
N LEU A 74 20.48 4.09 15.27
CA LEU A 74 19.20 4.80 15.20
C LEU A 74 18.05 3.99 15.84
N VAL A 75 18.18 2.67 16.00
CA VAL A 75 17.12 1.80 16.52
C VAL A 75 17.15 1.79 18.04
N ASP A 76 16.32 2.60 18.68
CA ASP A 76 16.29 2.79 20.14
C ASP A 76 14.95 2.38 20.80
N GLY A 77 13.92 2.03 20.03
CA GLY A 77 12.62 1.57 20.53
C GLY A 77 12.69 0.37 21.48
N GLU A 78 11.83 0.33 22.49
CA GLU A 78 11.66 -0.78 23.42
C GLU A 78 11.00 -1.98 22.77
N ILE A 79 10.18 -1.73 21.75
CA ILE A 79 9.60 -2.74 20.85
C ILE A 79 10.03 -2.40 19.42
N LEU A 80 10.32 -3.43 18.63
CA LEU A 80 10.65 -3.32 17.22
C LEU A 80 9.48 -3.87 16.38
N VAL A 81 9.07 -3.11 15.36
CA VAL A 81 8.07 -3.57 14.37
C VAL A 81 8.71 -3.52 13.00
N ALA A 82 9.10 -4.66 12.46
CA ALA A 82 9.70 -4.73 11.14
C ALA A 82 8.61 -4.83 10.06
N SER A 83 8.56 -3.84 9.18
CA SER A 83 7.70 -3.86 8.00
C SER A 83 8.39 -4.60 6.87
N LYS A 84 7.80 -5.68 6.43
CA LYS A 84 8.27 -6.64 5.40
C LYS A 84 9.40 -7.57 5.86
N PRO A 85 9.37 -8.85 5.43
CA PRO A 85 10.43 -9.84 5.72
C PRO A 85 11.65 -9.61 4.80
N ARG A 86 12.27 -8.43 4.92
CA ARG A 86 13.47 -8.06 4.16
C ARG A 86 14.67 -7.88 5.06
N PRO A 87 15.90 -8.14 4.59
CA PRO A 87 17.12 -7.95 5.37
C PRO A 87 17.26 -6.55 5.94
N THR A 88 16.88 -5.53 5.20
CA THR A 88 17.05 -4.12 5.58
C THR A 88 15.99 -3.61 6.57
N SER A 89 14.93 -4.39 6.83
CA SER A 89 13.95 -4.16 7.91
C SER A 89 13.99 -5.28 8.94
N PHE A 90 13.50 -6.47 8.60
CA PHE A 90 13.46 -7.60 9.53
C PHE A 90 14.85 -8.09 9.95
N GLY A 91 15.81 -8.19 9.00
CA GLY A 91 17.21 -8.52 9.33
C GLY A 91 17.85 -7.50 10.26
N LEU A 92 17.61 -6.20 10.04
CA LEU A 92 18.03 -5.14 10.96
C LEU A 92 17.40 -5.32 12.35
N GLY A 93 16.12 -5.69 12.42
CA GLY A 93 15.43 -6.01 13.67
C GLY A 93 16.04 -7.19 14.42
N LEU A 94 16.40 -8.26 13.71
CA LEU A 94 17.09 -9.41 14.31
C LEU A 94 18.48 -9.02 14.88
N LEU A 95 19.23 -8.20 14.15
CA LEU A 95 20.54 -7.69 14.62
C LEU A 95 20.38 -6.75 15.82
N ALA A 96 19.40 -5.85 15.79
CA ALA A 96 19.12 -4.95 16.92
C ALA A 96 18.71 -5.73 18.18
N ARG A 97 17.88 -6.79 18.01
CA ARG A 97 17.50 -7.70 19.10
C ARG A 97 18.67 -8.51 19.66
N ALA A 98 19.62 -8.91 18.81
CA ALA A 98 20.82 -9.60 19.26
C ALA A 98 21.72 -8.73 20.14
N ARG A 99 21.74 -7.40 19.91
CA ARG A 99 22.49 -6.44 20.74
C ARG A 99 21.80 -6.14 22.08
N ARG A 100 20.48 -6.01 22.05
CA ARG A 100 19.67 -5.73 23.22
C ARG A 100 18.35 -6.50 23.11
N ARG A 101 18.10 -7.42 24.04
CA ARG A 101 16.88 -8.23 24.06
C ARG A 101 15.65 -7.34 24.17
N ARG A 102 14.78 -7.39 23.15
CA ARG A 102 13.51 -6.65 23.03
C ARG A 102 12.56 -7.38 22.10
N PRO A 103 11.24 -7.20 22.28
CA PRO A 103 10.25 -7.79 21.39
C PRO A 103 10.43 -7.34 19.95
N LEU A 104 10.29 -8.27 19.01
CA LEU A 104 10.32 -8.02 17.57
C LEU A 104 9.04 -8.57 16.93
N VAL A 105 8.21 -7.67 16.42
CA VAL A 105 7.04 -7.99 15.60
C VAL A 105 7.44 -7.91 14.13
N LEU A 106 7.03 -8.86 13.32
CA LEU A 106 7.17 -8.81 11.87
C LEU A 106 5.80 -8.59 11.24
N ASP A 107 5.67 -7.54 10.44
CA ASP A 107 4.50 -7.26 9.63
C ASP A 107 4.76 -7.61 8.17
N ILE A 108 3.87 -8.43 7.58
CA ILE A 108 3.98 -8.93 6.21
C ILE A 108 2.74 -8.48 5.42
N ASP A 109 2.90 -7.47 4.56
CA ASP A 109 1.81 -6.95 3.73
C ASP A 109 1.81 -7.50 2.30
N ASP A 110 2.97 -7.99 1.83
CA ASP A 110 3.17 -8.59 0.51
C ASP A 110 3.96 -9.89 0.61
N TRP A 111 3.78 -10.80 -0.36
CA TRP A 111 4.68 -11.93 -0.52
C TRP A 111 5.94 -11.51 -1.27
N GLU A 112 6.95 -11.08 -0.52
CA GLU A 112 8.15 -10.47 -1.07
C GLU A 112 8.93 -11.38 -2.03
N VAL A 113 9.03 -12.67 -1.75
CA VAL A 113 9.65 -13.64 -2.65
C VAL A 113 8.82 -13.84 -3.92
N GLY A 114 7.51 -13.67 -3.86
CA GLY A 114 6.60 -13.76 -5.00
C GLY A 114 6.94 -12.76 -6.11
N PHE A 115 7.40 -11.57 -5.77
CA PHE A 115 7.81 -10.56 -6.76
C PHE A 115 8.97 -11.01 -7.68
N PHE A 116 9.78 -11.95 -7.25
CA PHE A 116 10.89 -12.46 -8.04
C PHE A 116 10.47 -13.53 -9.07
N TYR A 117 9.28 -14.11 -8.95
CA TYR A 117 8.78 -15.09 -9.91
C TYR A 117 8.23 -14.48 -11.22
N ARG A 118 8.12 -13.16 -11.30
CA ARG A 118 7.58 -12.43 -12.48
C ARG A 118 8.45 -12.57 -13.74
N SER A 119 9.74 -12.88 -13.59
CA SER A 119 10.66 -12.98 -14.72
C SER A 119 10.72 -14.39 -15.25
N GLY A 120 10.96 -14.53 -16.56
CA GLY A 120 11.28 -15.81 -17.19
C GLY A 120 12.49 -16.50 -16.55
N ALA A 121 12.76 -17.75 -16.97
CA ALA A 121 13.79 -18.61 -16.37
C ALA A 121 15.16 -17.92 -16.21
N TRP A 122 15.65 -17.28 -17.25
CA TRP A 122 16.94 -16.56 -17.24
C TRP A 122 16.95 -15.35 -16.29
N GLY A 123 15.85 -14.60 -16.23
CA GLY A 123 15.75 -13.51 -15.28
C GLY A 123 15.73 -13.98 -13.82
N ARG A 124 15.19 -15.17 -13.55
CA ARG A 124 15.24 -15.80 -12.21
C ARG A 124 16.66 -16.19 -11.82
N VAL A 125 17.42 -16.77 -12.74
CA VAL A 125 18.84 -17.12 -12.51
C VAL A 125 19.66 -15.86 -12.19
N GLY A 126 19.54 -14.80 -12.99
CA GLY A 126 20.24 -13.54 -12.73
C GLY A 126 19.89 -12.92 -11.37
N ARG A 127 18.63 -13.01 -10.95
CA ARG A 127 18.20 -12.52 -9.63
C ARG A 127 18.68 -13.41 -8.48
N ALA A 128 18.74 -14.72 -8.68
CA ALA A 128 19.27 -15.65 -7.68
C ALA A 128 20.78 -15.44 -7.45
N LEU A 129 21.50 -14.97 -8.46
CA LEU A 129 22.94 -14.67 -8.37
C LEU A 129 23.23 -13.24 -7.87
N ASN A 130 22.23 -12.37 -7.76
CA ASN A 130 22.42 -10.99 -7.30
C ASN A 130 22.55 -10.92 -5.77
N LEU A 131 23.74 -11.24 -5.28
CA LEU A 131 24.10 -11.13 -3.85
C LEU A 131 24.43 -9.70 -3.44
N ALA A 132 24.67 -8.79 -4.39
CA ALA A 132 25.03 -7.41 -4.12
C ALA A 132 23.85 -6.61 -3.55
N ASN A 133 22.64 -6.87 -4.03
CA ASN A 133 21.45 -6.16 -3.53
C ASN A 133 21.00 -6.75 -2.17
N PRO A 134 21.03 -5.97 -1.06
CA PRO A 134 20.66 -6.46 0.27
C PRO A 134 19.20 -6.92 0.36
N ASN A 135 18.30 -6.44 -0.53
CA ASN A 135 16.91 -6.88 -0.65
C ASN A 135 16.70 -7.76 -1.90
N GLY A 136 17.78 -8.34 -2.46
CA GLY A 136 17.70 -9.30 -3.57
C GLY A 136 17.05 -10.62 -3.16
N LEU A 137 16.73 -11.46 -4.16
CA LEU A 137 16.07 -12.75 -3.94
C LEU A 137 16.75 -13.63 -2.89
N PRO A 138 18.08 -13.86 -2.90
CA PRO A 138 18.70 -14.76 -1.93
C PRO A 138 18.51 -14.29 -0.48
N TRP A 139 18.69 -13.01 -0.25
CA TRP A 139 18.59 -12.42 1.07
C TRP A 139 17.14 -12.31 1.55
N THR A 140 16.20 -11.96 0.66
CA THR A 140 14.77 -11.93 0.98
C THR A 140 14.24 -13.35 1.26
N TRP A 141 14.68 -14.34 0.51
CA TRP A 141 14.37 -15.75 0.78
C TRP A 141 14.91 -16.20 2.14
N LEU A 142 16.16 -15.84 2.47
CA LEU A 142 16.74 -16.12 3.79
C LEU A 142 15.94 -15.44 4.92
N ALA A 143 15.57 -14.17 4.74
CA ALA A 143 14.74 -13.44 5.70
C ALA A 143 13.38 -14.13 5.89
N GLU A 144 12.74 -14.62 4.79
CA GLU A 144 11.50 -15.40 4.87
C GLU A 144 11.68 -16.72 5.66
N LYS A 145 12.84 -17.38 5.58
CA LYS A 145 13.14 -18.57 6.39
C LYS A 145 13.34 -18.28 7.88
N LEU A 146 13.67 -17.03 8.21
CA LEU A 146 13.92 -16.60 9.59
C LEU A 146 12.69 -15.99 10.29
N ILE A 147 11.52 -15.96 9.65
CA ILE A 147 10.30 -15.35 10.23
C ILE A 147 9.90 -15.97 11.58
N CYS A 148 10.20 -17.26 11.80
CA CYS A 148 9.98 -17.92 13.08
C CYS A 148 10.78 -17.30 14.24
N ARG A 149 11.73 -16.42 13.96
CA ARG A 149 12.47 -15.65 14.96
C ARG A 149 11.75 -14.40 15.45
N ALA A 150 10.66 -13.99 14.80
CA ALA A 150 9.80 -12.92 15.32
C ALA A 150 9.01 -13.43 16.54
N ASP A 151 8.75 -12.54 17.49
CA ASP A 151 7.95 -12.86 18.68
C ASP A 151 6.44 -12.83 18.37
N ALA A 152 6.05 -12.10 17.33
CA ALA A 152 4.72 -12.11 16.72
C ALA A 152 4.80 -11.73 15.25
N ILE A 153 3.80 -12.19 14.49
CA ILE A 153 3.64 -11.91 13.07
C ILE A 153 2.27 -11.29 12.85
N THR A 154 2.21 -10.20 12.08
CA THR A 154 0.99 -9.66 11.50
C THR A 154 1.02 -9.80 9.98
N VAL A 155 -0.13 -10.05 9.36
CA VAL A 155 -0.23 -10.30 7.92
C VAL A 155 -1.41 -9.53 7.32
N ALA A 156 -1.24 -9.01 6.10
CA ALA A 156 -2.27 -8.15 5.50
C ALA A 156 -3.36 -8.92 4.73
N SER A 157 -3.18 -10.21 4.45
CA SER A 157 -4.14 -11.00 3.69
C SER A 157 -4.27 -12.44 4.17
N ARG A 158 -5.40 -13.08 3.83
CA ARG A 158 -5.64 -14.50 4.11
C ARG A 158 -4.64 -15.44 3.43
N PHE A 159 -4.13 -15.07 2.26
CA PHE A 159 -3.06 -15.81 1.61
C PHE A 159 -1.79 -15.82 2.47
N LEU A 160 -1.40 -14.65 2.98
CA LEU A 160 -0.23 -14.50 3.85
C LEU A 160 -0.45 -15.19 5.20
N GLU A 161 -1.67 -15.13 5.76
CA GLU A 161 -2.05 -15.85 6.98
C GLU A 161 -1.89 -17.36 6.83
N ARG A 162 -2.39 -17.95 5.73
CA ARG A 162 -2.21 -19.38 5.45
C ARG A 162 -0.75 -19.76 5.23
N ARG A 163 0.05 -18.85 4.63
CA ARG A 163 1.44 -19.12 4.30
C ARG A 163 2.39 -18.98 5.48
N PHE A 164 2.20 -17.97 6.31
CA PHE A 164 3.14 -17.57 7.35
C PHE A 164 2.57 -17.66 8.77
N GLY A 165 1.28 -17.89 8.90
CA GLY A 165 0.58 -17.76 10.16
C GLY A 165 0.46 -16.30 10.59
N GLY A 166 0.20 -16.08 11.88
CA GLY A 166 0.15 -14.75 12.46
C GLY A 166 -1.26 -14.16 12.58
N THR A 167 -1.34 -12.91 12.96
CA THR A 167 -2.59 -12.17 13.16
C THR A 167 -2.95 -11.37 11.92
N LEU A 168 -4.17 -11.52 11.41
CA LEU A 168 -4.64 -10.75 10.27
C LEU A 168 -4.76 -9.27 10.64
N LEU A 169 -4.00 -8.43 9.94
CA LEU A 169 -3.97 -6.97 10.06
C LEU A 169 -3.97 -6.35 8.65
N PRO A 170 -5.11 -6.26 7.98
CA PRO A 170 -5.21 -5.69 6.64
C PRO A 170 -4.72 -4.23 6.57
N HIS A 171 -4.71 -3.65 5.39
CA HIS A 171 -4.63 -2.20 5.28
C HIS A 171 -5.87 -1.57 5.92
N VAL A 172 -5.67 -0.46 6.60
CA VAL A 172 -6.71 0.26 7.33
C VAL A 172 -6.59 1.76 7.08
N ARG A 173 -7.67 2.50 7.41
CA ARG A 173 -7.66 3.95 7.29
C ARG A 173 -8.16 4.61 8.57
N ASP A 174 -7.69 5.83 8.81
CA ASP A 174 -8.26 6.72 9.81
C ASP A 174 -9.58 7.28 9.25
N THR A 175 -10.67 6.58 9.53
CA THR A 175 -12.00 6.93 9.01
C THR A 175 -12.56 8.20 9.64
N GLU A 176 -12.03 8.67 10.77
CA GLU A 176 -12.39 9.94 11.37
C GLU A 176 -11.70 11.11 10.66
N ALA A 177 -10.40 10.98 10.37
CA ALA A 177 -9.67 11.96 9.58
C ALA A 177 -10.14 11.99 8.11
N TRP A 178 -10.46 10.81 7.56
CA TRP A 178 -10.95 10.63 6.19
C TRP A 178 -12.47 10.62 6.11
N ASP A 179 -13.11 11.55 6.81
CA ASP A 179 -14.56 11.77 6.68
C ASP A 179 -14.85 12.54 5.39
N PRO A 180 -15.66 11.97 4.45
CA PRO A 180 -15.98 12.64 3.19
C PRO A 180 -16.67 14.00 3.40
N ALA A 181 -17.37 14.21 4.53
CA ALA A 181 -18.00 15.48 4.86
C ALA A 181 -17.01 16.64 5.09
N ARG A 182 -15.74 16.34 5.32
CA ARG A 182 -14.67 17.34 5.50
C ARG A 182 -14.11 17.89 4.19
N TYR A 183 -14.52 17.36 3.05
CA TYR A 183 -13.95 17.69 1.75
C TYR A 183 -15.03 18.18 0.79
N ASP A 184 -14.81 19.40 0.27
CA ASP A 184 -15.69 19.95 -0.76
C ASP A 184 -15.38 19.32 -2.12
N ARG A 185 -16.39 18.60 -2.66
CA ARG A 185 -16.28 17.94 -3.94
C ARG A 185 -16.17 18.90 -5.10
N ALA A 186 -16.86 20.05 -5.05
CA ALA A 186 -16.82 21.05 -6.13
C ALA A 186 -15.43 21.68 -6.21
N ASP A 187 -14.84 22.05 -5.06
CA ASP A 187 -13.46 22.53 -4.97
C ASP A 187 -12.46 21.49 -5.48
N ALA A 188 -12.60 20.22 -5.06
CA ALA A 188 -11.74 19.14 -5.51
C ALA A 188 -11.79 18.95 -7.04
N ARG A 189 -12.96 19.04 -7.66
CA ARG A 189 -13.15 18.94 -9.11
C ARG A 189 -12.57 20.14 -9.84
N ALA A 190 -12.76 21.34 -9.30
CA ALA A 190 -12.20 22.57 -9.87
C ALA A 190 -10.67 22.54 -9.90
N ARG A 191 -10.03 22.10 -8.78
CA ARG A 191 -8.56 21.98 -8.68
C ARG A 191 -7.98 20.97 -9.67
N GLN A 192 -8.71 19.89 -9.98
CA GLN A 192 -8.28 18.88 -10.94
C GLN A 192 -8.67 19.22 -12.39
N GLY A 193 -9.35 20.35 -12.64
CA GLY A 193 -9.73 20.80 -13.98
C GLY A 193 -10.67 19.83 -14.71
N VAL A 194 -11.46 19.04 -13.97
CA VAL A 194 -12.33 18.00 -14.57
C VAL A 194 -13.75 18.50 -14.90
N GLY A 195 -14.09 19.72 -14.44
CA GLY A 195 -15.35 20.39 -14.80
C GLY A 195 -16.60 19.52 -14.58
N ALA A 196 -17.48 19.45 -15.57
CA ALA A 196 -18.71 18.66 -15.56
C ALA A 196 -18.52 17.20 -16.01
N SER A 197 -17.32 16.80 -16.42
CA SER A 197 -17.04 15.43 -16.89
C SER A 197 -17.31 14.39 -15.79
N LYS A 198 -17.77 13.21 -16.16
CA LYS A 198 -17.78 12.04 -15.26
C LYS A 198 -16.35 11.58 -15.02
N VAL A 199 -15.95 11.36 -13.77
CA VAL A 199 -14.55 11.08 -13.39
C VAL A 199 -14.40 9.65 -12.89
N VAL A 200 -13.68 8.83 -13.66
CA VAL A 200 -13.14 7.55 -13.19
C VAL A 200 -11.72 7.79 -12.69
N MET A 201 -11.41 7.34 -11.48
CA MET A 201 -10.11 7.61 -10.88
C MET A 201 -9.34 6.32 -10.57
N PHE A 202 -8.06 6.32 -10.93
CA PHE A 202 -7.05 5.37 -10.46
C PHE A 202 -6.02 6.11 -9.61
N LEU A 203 -5.68 5.54 -8.44
CA LEU A 203 -4.68 6.12 -7.55
C LEU A 203 -3.46 5.21 -7.42
N GLY A 204 -2.27 5.78 -7.58
CA GLY A 204 -0.96 5.18 -7.29
C GLY A 204 -0.13 4.86 -8.53
N THR A 205 1.11 4.42 -8.29
CA THR A 205 2.09 4.15 -9.34
C THR A 205 1.61 3.07 -10.31
N PRO A 206 1.62 3.30 -11.62
CA PRO A 206 1.24 2.31 -12.62
C PRO A 206 2.28 1.20 -12.69
N ARG A 207 1.83 -0.04 -12.57
CA ARG A 207 2.66 -1.24 -12.78
C ARG A 207 1.82 -2.22 -13.60
N GLY A 208 2.45 -3.11 -14.38
CA GLY A 208 1.75 -4.02 -15.28
C GLY A 208 0.63 -4.84 -14.61
N HIS A 209 0.86 -5.27 -13.37
CA HIS A 209 -0.15 -6.03 -12.60
C HIS A 209 -1.30 -5.19 -12.05
N LYS A 210 -1.25 -3.87 -12.15
CA LYS A 210 -2.32 -2.99 -11.66
C LYS A 210 -3.39 -2.68 -12.71
N GLY A 211 -3.30 -3.24 -13.91
CA GLY A 211 -4.32 -3.19 -14.95
C GLY A 211 -4.64 -1.78 -15.46
N VAL A 212 -3.67 -0.84 -15.40
CA VAL A 212 -3.91 0.54 -15.84
C VAL A 212 -4.23 0.61 -17.33
N ASP A 213 -3.60 -0.23 -18.15
CA ASP A 213 -3.91 -0.29 -19.57
C ASP A 213 -5.35 -0.78 -19.81
N ASP A 214 -5.79 -1.82 -19.10
CA ASP A 214 -7.16 -2.32 -19.18
C ASP A 214 -8.17 -1.23 -18.81
N LEU A 215 -7.83 -0.40 -17.82
CA LEU A 215 -8.69 0.71 -17.41
C LEU A 215 -8.76 1.83 -18.44
N ILE A 216 -7.62 2.16 -19.07
CA ILE A 216 -7.59 3.16 -20.14
C ILE A 216 -8.44 2.71 -21.31
N ASP A 217 -8.31 1.45 -21.72
CA ASP A 217 -9.09 0.88 -22.79
C ASP A 217 -10.59 0.84 -22.42
N ALA A 218 -10.93 0.42 -21.19
CA ALA A 218 -12.30 0.38 -20.69
C ALA A 218 -12.95 1.77 -20.67
N VAL A 219 -12.25 2.80 -20.20
CA VAL A 219 -12.77 4.17 -20.18
C VAL A 219 -12.88 4.74 -21.59
N GLY A 220 -11.97 4.36 -22.50
CA GLY A 220 -12.06 4.71 -23.92
C GLY A 220 -13.35 4.23 -24.60
N LEU A 221 -13.91 3.11 -24.15
CA LEU A 221 -15.19 2.57 -24.64
C LEU A 221 -16.43 3.37 -24.16
N LEU A 222 -16.29 4.22 -23.13
CA LEU A 222 -17.43 4.94 -22.53
C LEU A 222 -17.86 6.18 -23.31
N GLY A 223 -17.04 6.60 -24.27
CA GLY A 223 -17.31 7.78 -25.12
C GLY A 223 -17.01 9.12 -24.45
N PRO A 224 -17.43 10.22 -25.12
CA PRO A 224 -17.13 11.56 -24.68
C PRO A 224 -17.83 11.91 -23.35
N GLY A 225 -17.20 12.79 -22.55
CA GLY A 225 -17.74 13.24 -21.27
C GLY A 225 -17.29 12.40 -20.06
N VAL A 226 -16.55 11.31 -20.27
CA VAL A 226 -15.90 10.52 -19.20
C VAL A 226 -14.39 10.80 -19.25
N VAL A 227 -13.81 11.09 -18.10
CA VAL A 227 -12.36 11.33 -17.93
C VAL A 227 -11.78 10.31 -16.96
N LEU A 228 -10.68 9.70 -17.35
CA LEU A 228 -9.84 8.89 -16.48
C LEU A 228 -8.78 9.76 -15.81
N ALA A 229 -8.88 9.92 -14.50
CA ALA A 229 -7.86 10.59 -13.69
C ALA A 229 -6.87 9.55 -13.14
N LEU A 230 -5.62 9.60 -13.60
CA LEU A 230 -4.51 8.79 -13.11
C LEU A 230 -3.69 9.61 -12.13
N VAL A 231 -3.89 9.40 -10.83
CA VAL A 231 -3.21 10.12 -9.75
C VAL A 231 -2.04 9.28 -9.24
N GLY A 232 -0.86 9.88 -9.10
CA GLY A 232 0.39 9.18 -8.78
C GLY A 232 1.12 8.66 -10.02
N VAL A 233 0.80 9.21 -11.19
CA VAL A 233 1.38 8.87 -12.48
C VAL A 233 2.09 10.08 -13.05
N ASP A 234 3.43 10.09 -12.96
CA ASP A 234 4.25 11.13 -13.57
C ASP A 234 4.32 10.92 -15.09
N PRO A 235 3.81 11.86 -15.91
CA PRO A 235 3.88 11.76 -17.36
C PRO A 235 5.28 11.56 -17.91
N ALA A 236 6.31 12.09 -17.21
CA ALA A 236 7.70 12.02 -17.63
C ALA A 236 8.41 10.71 -17.29
N ARG A 237 7.94 9.97 -16.27
CA ARG A 237 8.70 8.85 -15.68
C ARG A 237 8.12 7.46 -15.90
N SER A 238 6.83 7.32 -16.05
CA SER A 238 6.13 6.03 -15.85
C SER A 238 5.84 5.22 -17.12
N GLY A 239 6.53 5.42 -18.23
CA GLY A 239 6.12 4.87 -19.54
C GLY A 239 4.81 5.49 -20.02
N ALA A 240 4.39 6.54 -19.37
CA ALA A 240 3.21 7.36 -19.61
C ALA A 240 3.17 8.09 -20.97
N PRO A 241 4.28 8.26 -21.74
CA PRO A 241 4.20 8.89 -23.06
C PRO A 241 3.15 8.23 -23.98
N ARG A 242 2.91 6.94 -23.82
CA ARG A 242 1.88 6.22 -24.59
C ARG A 242 0.43 6.62 -24.28
N TRP A 243 0.18 7.23 -23.09
CA TRP A 243 -1.14 7.67 -22.65
C TRP A 243 -1.34 9.17 -22.81
N SER A 244 -0.24 9.96 -23.00
CA SER A 244 -0.27 11.44 -22.97
C SER A 244 -1.08 12.06 -24.10
N GLY A 245 -1.32 11.36 -25.19
CA GLY A 245 -2.12 11.85 -26.33
C GLY A 245 -3.61 11.53 -26.23
N LEU A 246 -4.05 10.79 -25.21
CA LEU A 246 -5.44 10.35 -25.09
C LEU A 246 -6.30 11.45 -24.46
N SER A 247 -7.30 11.93 -25.19
CA SER A 247 -8.16 13.06 -24.78
C SER A 247 -8.95 12.76 -23.50
N HIS A 248 -9.24 11.50 -23.22
CA HIS A 248 -9.96 11.05 -22.03
C HIS A 248 -9.06 10.76 -20.82
N VAL A 249 -7.74 10.89 -20.91
CA VAL A 249 -6.79 10.63 -19.82
C VAL A 249 -6.23 11.92 -19.26
N ARG A 250 -6.23 12.04 -17.94
CA ARG A 250 -5.56 13.09 -17.17
C ARG A 250 -4.60 12.47 -16.20
N MET A 251 -3.35 12.90 -16.20
CA MET A 251 -2.31 12.39 -15.31
C MET A 251 -1.91 13.47 -14.32
N THR A 252 -1.80 13.07 -13.05
CA THR A 252 -1.26 13.88 -11.96
C THR A 252 -0.11 13.12 -11.33
N GLY A 253 1.04 13.75 -11.15
CA GLY A 253 2.20 13.17 -10.49
C GLY A 253 1.92 12.68 -9.06
N GLU A 254 2.97 12.31 -8.33
CA GLU A 254 2.86 11.92 -6.93
C GLU A 254 2.33 13.08 -6.09
N ILE A 255 1.42 12.78 -5.20
CA ILE A 255 0.81 13.74 -4.26
C ILE A 255 1.12 13.31 -2.82
N PRO A 256 1.15 14.26 -1.85
CA PRO A 256 1.21 13.93 -0.44
C PRO A 256 0.09 12.98 -0.02
N PHE A 257 0.39 12.06 0.89
CA PHE A 257 -0.61 11.10 1.35
C PHE A 257 -1.82 11.78 1.99
N ASP A 258 -1.60 12.88 2.71
CA ASP A 258 -2.65 13.62 3.39
C ASP A 258 -3.54 14.43 2.41
N ASP A 259 -3.12 14.58 1.15
CA ASP A 259 -3.94 15.17 0.09
C ASP A 259 -4.79 14.13 -0.68
N VAL A 260 -4.52 12.85 -0.52
CA VAL A 260 -5.27 11.77 -1.20
C VAL A 260 -6.79 11.92 -1.06
N PRO A 261 -7.36 12.24 0.12
CA PRO A 261 -8.81 12.44 0.26
C PRO A 261 -9.35 13.53 -0.65
N ARG A 262 -8.64 14.66 -0.78
CA ARG A 262 -9.05 15.79 -1.63
C ARG A 262 -9.12 15.42 -3.12
N TYR A 263 -8.28 14.48 -3.54
CA TYR A 263 -8.35 13.97 -4.92
C TYR A 263 -9.49 12.98 -5.08
N LEU A 264 -9.61 12.01 -4.17
CA LEU A 264 -10.59 10.93 -4.29
C LEU A 264 -12.04 11.40 -4.24
N VAL A 265 -12.37 12.45 -3.48
CA VAL A 265 -13.74 12.97 -3.41
C VAL A 265 -14.24 13.55 -4.75
N ALA A 266 -13.34 13.93 -5.66
CA ALA A 266 -13.69 14.36 -7.00
C ALA A 266 -14.21 13.23 -7.90
N ALA A 267 -13.88 11.97 -7.59
CA ALA A 267 -14.22 10.82 -8.40
C ALA A 267 -15.72 10.48 -8.35
N ASP A 268 -16.28 10.09 -9.47
CA ASP A 268 -17.59 9.44 -9.57
C ASP A 268 -17.47 7.94 -9.34
N VAL A 269 -16.36 7.33 -9.84
CA VAL A 269 -16.02 5.92 -9.63
C VAL A 269 -14.51 5.81 -9.38
N VAL A 270 -14.12 5.03 -8.39
CA VAL A 270 -12.72 4.63 -8.18
C VAL A 270 -12.52 3.23 -8.75
N ALA A 271 -11.54 3.07 -9.65
CA ALA A 271 -11.23 1.80 -10.27
C ALA A 271 -9.92 1.20 -9.74
N VAL A 272 -9.96 -0.10 -9.37
CA VAL A 272 -8.81 -0.87 -8.90
C VAL A 272 -8.68 -2.17 -9.73
N PRO A 273 -8.33 -2.07 -11.02
CA PRO A 273 -8.41 -3.17 -11.98
C PRO A 273 -7.18 -4.09 -11.93
N GLN A 274 -6.89 -4.66 -10.75
CA GLN A 274 -5.72 -5.49 -10.54
C GLN A 274 -5.76 -6.76 -11.41
N ARG A 275 -4.64 -7.12 -12.05
CA ARG A 275 -4.47 -8.39 -12.78
C ARG A 275 -4.01 -9.48 -11.83
N GLU A 276 -4.43 -10.70 -12.08
CA GLU A 276 -3.98 -11.85 -11.32
C GLU A 276 -2.57 -12.27 -11.79
N THR A 277 -1.64 -12.27 -10.87
CA THR A 277 -0.23 -12.65 -11.09
C THR A 277 0.32 -13.24 -9.79
N MET A 278 1.45 -13.93 -9.84
CA MET A 278 2.06 -14.52 -8.64
C MET A 278 2.40 -13.50 -7.54
N ASP A 279 2.61 -12.25 -7.92
CA ASP A 279 2.89 -11.17 -6.96
C ASP A 279 1.61 -10.50 -6.42
N THR A 280 0.47 -10.69 -7.07
CA THR A 280 -0.80 -10.10 -6.61
C THR A 280 -1.68 -11.05 -5.82
N VAL A 281 -1.43 -12.35 -5.88
CA VAL A 281 -2.23 -13.36 -5.16
C VAL A 281 -2.27 -13.14 -3.64
N GLY A 282 -1.19 -12.60 -3.07
CA GLY A 282 -1.09 -12.24 -1.66
C GLY A 282 -1.37 -10.78 -1.35
N GLN A 283 -1.50 -9.94 -2.37
CA GLN A 283 -1.59 -8.49 -2.22
C GLN A 283 -3.04 -8.02 -2.09
N VAL A 284 -3.29 -7.10 -1.16
CA VAL A 284 -4.54 -6.35 -1.09
C VAL A 284 -4.22 -4.87 -1.32
N PRO A 285 -4.71 -4.25 -2.39
CA PRO A 285 -4.38 -2.86 -2.71
C PRO A 285 -4.85 -1.88 -1.64
N ALA A 286 -3.96 -1.10 -1.04
CA ALA A 286 -4.29 -0.12 -0.02
C ALA A 286 -5.31 0.93 -0.49
N LYS A 287 -5.27 1.30 -1.78
CA LYS A 287 -6.20 2.24 -2.43
C LYS A 287 -7.67 1.81 -2.39
N LEU A 288 -7.94 0.51 -2.20
CA LEU A 288 -9.29 0.00 -2.00
C LEU A 288 -9.90 0.60 -0.73
N PHE A 289 -9.12 0.60 0.35
CA PHE A 289 -9.53 1.16 1.64
C PHE A 289 -9.56 2.69 1.61
N ASP A 290 -8.76 3.33 0.74
CA ASP A 290 -8.82 4.77 0.50
C ASP A 290 -10.20 5.16 -0.05
N ALA A 291 -10.66 4.45 -1.09
CA ALA A 291 -11.95 4.68 -1.71
C ALA A 291 -13.10 4.35 -0.76
N MET A 292 -13.00 3.23 -0.02
CA MET A 292 -14.01 2.83 0.97
C MET A 292 -14.17 3.88 2.06
N ALA A 293 -13.06 4.40 2.63
CA ALA A 293 -13.10 5.41 3.69
C ALA A 293 -13.81 6.69 3.27
N LEU A 294 -13.74 7.04 1.99
CA LEU A 294 -14.34 8.25 1.44
C LEU A 294 -15.71 8.02 0.77
N ALA A 295 -16.35 6.88 1.06
CA ALA A 295 -17.65 6.52 0.48
C ALA A 295 -17.67 6.62 -1.06
N ARG A 296 -16.55 6.32 -1.73
CA ARG A 296 -16.53 6.33 -3.20
C ARG A 296 -17.02 5.01 -3.77
N PRO A 297 -17.84 5.05 -4.85
CA PRO A 297 -18.21 3.84 -5.58
C PRO A 297 -16.96 3.17 -6.16
N ILE A 298 -16.87 1.84 -6.02
CA ILE A 298 -15.68 1.08 -6.39
C ILE A 298 -16.01 0.04 -7.45
N VAL A 299 -15.19 0.00 -8.50
CA VAL A 299 -15.11 -1.12 -9.45
C VAL A 299 -13.73 -1.74 -9.33
N SER A 300 -13.66 -3.06 -9.16
CA SER A 300 -12.39 -3.78 -9.02
C SER A 300 -12.48 -5.14 -9.71
N THR A 301 -11.41 -5.94 -9.55
CA THR A 301 -11.29 -7.27 -10.16
C THR A 301 -11.22 -8.37 -9.10
N SER A 302 -11.57 -9.62 -9.49
CA SER A 302 -11.64 -10.79 -8.60
C SER A 302 -10.26 -11.34 -8.20
N VAL A 303 -9.36 -10.48 -7.72
CA VAL A 303 -7.99 -10.85 -7.31
C VAL A 303 -7.86 -10.85 -5.78
N SER A 304 -7.17 -11.88 -5.23
CA SER A 304 -6.89 -11.99 -3.80
C SER A 304 -8.15 -11.89 -2.93
N MET A 305 -8.16 -11.03 -1.92
CA MET A 305 -9.31 -10.80 -1.02
C MET A 305 -10.29 -9.73 -1.52
N ILE A 306 -10.10 -9.17 -2.70
CA ILE A 306 -10.96 -8.08 -3.19
C ILE A 306 -12.44 -8.48 -3.21
N PRO A 307 -12.84 -9.68 -3.71
CA PRO A 307 -14.23 -10.09 -3.66
C PRO A 307 -14.83 -10.15 -2.25
N GLU A 308 -14.07 -10.66 -1.27
CA GLU A 308 -14.49 -10.70 0.15
C GLU A 308 -14.65 -9.29 0.74
N ILE A 309 -13.73 -8.38 0.39
CA ILE A 309 -13.74 -7.01 0.91
C ILE A 309 -14.89 -6.22 0.32
N LEU A 310 -15.18 -6.36 -0.98
CA LEU A 310 -16.21 -5.61 -1.69
C LEU A 310 -17.57 -6.28 -1.76
N ASP A 311 -17.76 -7.45 -1.16
CA ASP A 311 -19.03 -8.17 -1.16
C ASP A 311 -20.20 -7.26 -0.75
N GLY A 312 -21.15 -7.01 -1.69
CA GLY A 312 -22.30 -6.12 -1.48
C GLY A 312 -21.99 -4.61 -1.33
N CYS A 313 -20.71 -4.16 -1.49
CA CYS A 313 -20.35 -2.75 -1.38
C CYS A 313 -19.44 -2.21 -2.51
N GLY A 314 -19.34 -2.98 -3.61
CA GLY A 314 -18.64 -2.58 -4.82
C GLY A 314 -18.97 -3.53 -5.97
N LEU A 315 -18.51 -3.23 -7.17
CA LEU A 315 -18.64 -4.11 -8.32
C LEU A 315 -17.29 -4.80 -8.59
N VAL A 316 -17.32 -6.11 -8.79
CA VAL A 316 -16.14 -6.93 -9.06
C VAL A 316 -16.33 -7.65 -10.39
N VAL A 317 -15.33 -7.56 -11.26
CA VAL A 317 -15.29 -8.20 -12.58
C VAL A 317 -14.06 -9.11 -12.68
N GLU A 318 -14.00 -9.94 -13.71
CA GLU A 318 -12.83 -10.79 -13.95
C GLU A 318 -11.60 -9.96 -14.38
N PRO A 319 -10.39 -10.33 -13.92
CA PRO A 319 -9.16 -9.64 -14.30
C PRO A 319 -8.90 -9.72 -15.81
N GLY A 320 -8.65 -8.57 -16.44
CA GLY A 320 -8.37 -8.46 -17.87
C GLY A 320 -9.61 -8.44 -18.76
N ASP A 321 -10.82 -8.55 -18.21
CA ASP A 321 -12.06 -8.39 -18.96
C ASP A 321 -12.39 -6.89 -19.11
N VAL A 322 -11.84 -6.28 -20.15
CA VAL A 322 -12.01 -4.86 -20.46
C VAL A 322 -13.49 -4.49 -20.72
N PRO A 323 -14.28 -5.26 -21.51
CA PRO A 323 -15.70 -5.00 -21.69
C PRO A 323 -16.51 -5.05 -20.39
N ALA A 324 -16.28 -6.05 -19.53
CA ALA A 324 -16.97 -6.14 -18.23
C ALA A 324 -16.57 -4.96 -17.30
N LEU A 325 -15.29 -4.58 -17.31
CA LEU A 325 -14.81 -3.41 -16.57
C LEU A 325 -15.48 -2.12 -17.03
N ALA A 326 -15.58 -1.91 -18.35
CA ALA A 326 -16.28 -0.77 -18.94
C ALA A 326 -17.76 -0.77 -18.58
N GLY A 327 -18.43 -1.94 -18.68
CA GLY A 327 -19.85 -2.10 -18.34
C GLY A 327 -20.13 -1.80 -16.86
N ALA A 328 -19.30 -2.28 -15.95
CA ALA A 328 -19.42 -2.01 -14.52
C ALA A 328 -19.22 -0.53 -14.18
N ILE A 329 -18.20 0.11 -14.78
CA ILE A 329 -17.98 1.56 -14.64
C ILE A 329 -19.18 2.34 -15.18
N LYS A 330 -19.65 2.03 -16.41
CA LYS A 330 -20.80 2.68 -17.02
C LYS A 330 -22.05 2.59 -16.14
N ARG A 331 -22.34 1.41 -15.59
CA ARG A 331 -23.47 1.18 -14.69
C ARG A 331 -23.47 2.16 -13.52
N LEU A 332 -22.31 2.35 -12.85
CA LEU A 332 -22.21 3.28 -11.71
C LEU A 332 -22.23 4.75 -12.14
N LEU A 333 -21.71 5.06 -13.32
CA LEU A 333 -21.78 6.43 -13.86
C LEU A 333 -23.20 6.83 -14.28
N ASP A 334 -24.02 5.88 -14.73
CA ASP A 334 -25.39 6.13 -15.20
C ASP A 334 -26.41 6.02 -14.07
N ASN A 335 -26.14 5.20 -13.04
CA ASN A 335 -27.01 5.05 -11.86
C ASN A 335 -26.34 5.64 -10.62
N THR A 336 -26.47 6.93 -10.44
CA THR A 336 -25.83 7.68 -9.32
C THR A 336 -26.41 7.30 -7.96
N GLU A 337 -27.65 6.83 -7.89
CA GLU A 337 -28.26 6.36 -6.64
C GLU A 337 -27.63 5.03 -6.19
N GLU A 338 -27.51 4.07 -7.09
CA GLU A 338 -26.81 2.80 -6.83
C GLU A 338 -25.34 3.06 -6.43
N ALA A 339 -24.66 3.93 -7.17
CA ALA A 339 -23.28 4.30 -6.91
C ALA A 339 -23.11 4.89 -5.49
N ALA A 340 -23.98 5.82 -5.10
CA ALA A 340 -23.98 6.39 -3.76
C ALA A 340 -24.24 5.35 -2.67
N ALA A 341 -25.23 4.47 -2.89
CA ALA A 341 -25.56 3.40 -1.95
C ALA A 341 -24.41 2.39 -1.78
N LEU A 342 -23.71 2.02 -2.86
CA LEU A 342 -22.52 1.16 -2.80
C LEU A 342 -21.38 1.85 -2.06
N GLY A 343 -21.10 3.11 -2.37
CA GLY A 343 -20.08 3.90 -1.69
C GLY A 343 -20.32 4.02 -0.19
N GLN A 344 -21.57 4.28 0.21
CA GLN A 344 -21.95 4.37 1.62
C GLN A 344 -21.76 3.01 2.33
N ARG A 345 -22.19 1.90 1.76
CA ARG A 345 -21.95 0.56 2.32
C ARG A 345 -20.45 0.24 2.41
N ALA A 346 -19.65 0.70 1.43
CA ALA A 346 -18.20 0.54 1.46
C ALA A 346 -17.59 1.29 2.66
N ARG A 347 -18.03 2.52 2.93
CA ARG A 347 -17.59 3.29 4.09
C ARG A 347 -17.99 2.61 5.40
N GLU A 348 -19.23 2.20 5.56
CA GLU A 348 -19.71 1.49 6.76
C GLU A 348 -18.88 0.23 7.04
N ARG A 349 -18.57 -0.53 5.99
CA ARG A 349 -17.68 -1.69 6.10
C ARG A 349 -16.24 -1.29 6.48
N CYS A 350 -15.72 -0.20 5.91
CA CYS A 350 -14.40 0.32 6.26
C CYS A 350 -14.34 0.69 7.75
N GLU A 351 -15.31 1.41 8.25
CA GLU A 351 -15.42 1.80 9.67
C GLU A 351 -15.52 0.59 10.59
N ALA A 352 -16.31 -0.42 10.19
CA ALA A 352 -16.56 -1.60 11.00
C ALA A 352 -15.39 -2.59 11.00
N ARG A 353 -14.59 -2.69 9.92
CA ARG A 353 -13.58 -3.75 9.76
C ARG A 353 -12.18 -3.26 9.43
N TYR A 354 -12.02 -2.08 8.80
CA TYR A 354 -10.77 -1.60 8.23
C TYR A 354 -10.40 -0.19 8.71
N SER A 355 -10.90 0.21 9.89
CA SER A 355 -10.56 1.48 10.53
C SER A 355 -9.35 1.34 11.47
N PHE A 356 -8.69 2.46 11.75
CA PHE A 356 -7.65 2.54 12.77
C PHE A 356 -8.13 2.03 14.12
N ARG A 357 -9.38 2.28 14.47
CA ARG A 357 -9.99 1.78 15.72
C ARG A 357 -9.95 0.25 15.80
N VAL A 358 -10.34 -0.44 14.73
CA VAL A 358 -10.35 -1.90 14.66
C VAL A 358 -8.92 -2.47 14.69
N ALA A 359 -8.01 -1.87 13.92
CA ALA A 359 -6.61 -2.29 13.90
C ALA A 359 -5.91 -2.11 15.25
N ARG A 360 -6.18 -1.00 15.96
CA ARG A 360 -5.68 -0.76 17.32
C ARG A 360 -6.18 -1.79 18.31
N ALA A 361 -7.46 -2.16 18.23
CA ALA A 361 -8.04 -3.22 19.08
C ALA A 361 -7.36 -4.58 18.89
N THR A 362 -6.78 -4.83 17.70
CA THR A 362 -6.01 -6.04 17.42
C THR A 362 -4.54 -5.90 17.84
N LEU A 363 -3.91 -4.79 17.49
CA LEU A 363 -2.46 -4.62 17.61
C LEU A 363 -2.01 -4.29 19.05
N PHE A 364 -2.75 -3.45 19.78
CA PHE A 364 -2.34 -3.02 21.11
C PHE A 364 -2.27 -4.17 22.12
N PRO A 365 -3.28 -5.07 22.25
CA PRO A 365 -3.17 -6.23 23.11
C PRO A 365 -2.02 -7.18 22.71
N LEU A 366 -1.69 -7.27 21.41
CA LEU A 366 -0.55 -8.05 20.95
C LEU A 366 0.76 -7.48 21.54
N LEU A 367 0.96 -6.18 21.43
CA LEU A 367 2.17 -5.51 21.93
C LEU A 367 2.26 -5.55 23.46
N GLU A 368 1.13 -5.41 24.17
CA GLU A 368 1.08 -5.50 25.63
C GLU A 368 1.50 -6.88 26.16
N ARG A 369 1.00 -7.96 25.51
CA ARG A 369 1.41 -9.33 25.86
C ARG A 369 2.93 -9.56 25.64
N LEU A 370 3.51 -8.98 24.58
CA LEU A 370 4.93 -9.09 24.32
C LEU A 370 5.78 -8.35 25.37
N THR A 371 5.34 -7.17 25.79
CA THR A 371 6.02 -6.41 26.86
C THR A 371 5.94 -7.10 28.21
N ALA A 372 4.81 -7.69 28.55
CA ALA A 372 4.65 -8.45 29.80
C ALA A 372 5.56 -9.67 29.89
N ARG A 373 5.85 -10.33 28.76
CA ARG A 373 6.76 -11.51 28.68
C ARG A 373 8.24 -11.13 28.72
N SER A 374 8.57 -9.87 28.47
CA SER A 374 9.95 -9.40 28.40
C SER A 374 10.44 -8.78 29.71
N ARG A 375 9.54 -8.55 30.66
CA ARG A 375 9.82 -8.16 32.07
C ARG A 375 9.98 -9.42 32.90
#